data_d49bdf5dc79efde3ab8c3ba7343a5970
#
_entry.id   d49bdf5dc79efde3ab8c3ba7343a5970
#
_cell.length_a   1.000
_cell.length_b   1.000
_cell.length_c   1.000
_cell.angle_alpha   90.00
_cell.angle_beta   90.00
_cell.angle_gamma   90.00
#
_symmetry.space_group_name_H-M   'P 1'
#
loop_
_entity.id
_entity.type
_entity.pdbx_description
1 polymer ?
#
loop_
_entity_poly.entity_id
_entity_poly.type
_entity_poly.pdbx_seq_one_letter_code
_entity_poly.pdbx_strand_id
1 'polypeptide(L)'
;MMNDHDRDYARALREFRPTKDFLVCIDSDGCVFDTMGIKQRECFTPWMIAYFGLQPVAQAARECKEFADLFSKTRGANRHVTIKRILTELLPSHPQVISRGFKVPQFPHYFRWVDDPNSLLSNEGLRRAIEEAPSEEARRELELVLQWSERVNWAIREIVKGIPPFPWVRESLERLKEEADIVVVSATPVEALEREWQEHDIAKYATVIAGQEMGTKKEHIALTSRHYRPENVLMIGDAPGDERAAKENGVLFYPVIPGREEESWQRFHGEALDRFLAHRYAGEYEERLIAEFERTLPEEPPWLQTQARVQVQTQAQQAQEQSGSAEGGQEG
;
A
#
# COMPACT_ATOMS: atom_id res chain seq x y z
N MET A 1 -26.58 25.85 -6.07
CA MET A 1 -25.75 24.74 -5.61
C MET A 1 -25.61 23.80 -6.78
N MET A 2 -24.44 23.73 -7.41
CA MET A 2 -24.18 22.74 -8.46
C MET A 2 -24.20 21.36 -7.81
N ASN A 3 -24.90 20.41 -8.42
CA ASN A 3 -24.91 19.01 -7.96
C ASN A 3 -23.49 18.45 -8.08
N ASP A 4 -23.03 17.72 -7.06
CA ASP A 4 -21.71 17.06 -7.04
C ASP A 4 -21.50 16.06 -8.22
N HIS A 5 -22.57 15.66 -8.89
CA HIS A 5 -22.56 14.77 -10.06
C HIS A 5 -22.10 15.46 -11.36
N ASP A 6 -21.97 16.78 -11.39
CA ASP A 6 -21.55 17.54 -12.60
C ASP A 6 -20.10 18.05 -12.53
N ARG A 7 -19.35 17.74 -11.47
CA ARG A 7 -17.93 18.08 -11.39
C ARG A 7 -17.10 17.10 -12.19
N ASP A 8 -16.56 17.57 -13.28
CA ASP A 8 -15.55 16.87 -14.05
C ASP A 8 -14.19 16.94 -13.32
N TYR A 9 -14.05 16.09 -12.27
CA TYR A 9 -12.83 16.06 -11.46
C TYR A 9 -11.56 15.81 -12.28
N ALA A 10 -11.63 14.99 -13.34
CA ALA A 10 -10.47 14.67 -14.17
C ALA A 10 -10.14 15.77 -15.21
N ARG A 11 -10.88 16.88 -15.23
CA ARG A 11 -10.65 17.98 -16.18
C ARG A 11 -9.24 18.56 -16.08
N ALA A 12 -8.76 18.80 -14.85
CA ALA A 12 -7.43 19.34 -14.62
C ALA A 12 -6.31 18.45 -15.21
N LEU A 13 -6.47 17.11 -15.13
CA LEU A 13 -5.54 16.17 -15.76
C LEU A 13 -5.64 16.17 -17.29
N ARG A 14 -6.85 16.25 -17.85
CA ARG A 14 -7.04 16.28 -19.31
C ARG A 14 -6.55 17.59 -19.95
N GLU A 15 -6.72 18.68 -19.24
CA GLU A 15 -6.29 20.01 -19.69
C GLU A 15 -4.83 20.33 -19.31
N PHE A 16 -4.16 19.42 -18.58
CA PHE A 16 -2.77 19.59 -18.16
C PHE A 16 -1.86 19.88 -19.37
N ARG A 17 -0.99 20.87 -19.23
CA ARG A 17 0.01 21.24 -20.22
C ARG A 17 1.36 21.41 -19.55
N PRO A 18 2.43 20.93 -20.18
CA PRO A 18 3.79 21.12 -19.68
C PRO A 18 4.14 22.60 -19.51
N THR A 19 4.78 22.91 -18.42
CA THR A 19 5.44 24.21 -18.19
C THR A 19 6.95 24.04 -18.03
N LYS A 20 7.40 22.81 -17.83
CA LYS A 20 8.78 22.39 -17.63
C LYS A 20 9.12 21.22 -18.57
N ASP A 21 10.42 20.91 -18.67
CA ASP A 21 10.91 19.81 -19.51
C ASP A 21 10.72 18.44 -18.85
N PHE A 22 10.58 18.41 -17.51
CA PHE A 22 10.41 17.20 -16.71
C PHE A 22 9.04 17.17 -16.03
N LEU A 23 8.56 15.96 -15.74
CA LEU A 23 7.37 15.69 -14.94
C LEU A 23 7.72 14.74 -13.79
N VAL A 24 7.29 15.08 -12.58
CA VAL A 24 7.36 14.17 -11.43
C VAL A 24 5.96 13.92 -10.88
N CYS A 25 5.53 12.66 -10.95
CA CYS A 25 4.32 12.17 -10.32
C CYS A 25 4.67 11.64 -8.93
N ILE A 26 3.96 12.05 -7.88
CA ILE A 26 4.29 11.71 -6.50
C ILE A 26 3.06 11.15 -5.80
N ASP A 27 3.18 9.95 -5.19
CA ASP A 27 2.18 9.46 -4.25
C ASP A 27 2.21 10.26 -2.94
N SER A 28 1.14 10.20 -2.16
CA SER A 28 0.99 10.97 -0.92
C SER A 28 1.13 10.10 0.33
N ASP A 29 0.20 9.14 0.51
CA ASP A 29 0.11 8.30 1.70
C ASP A 29 1.24 7.27 1.79
N GLY A 30 2.08 7.36 2.82
CA GLY A 30 3.23 6.46 2.99
C GLY A 30 4.45 6.84 2.14
N CYS A 31 4.28 7.80 1.23
CA CYS A 31 5.33 8.34 0.36
C CYS A 31 5.78 9.72 0.84
N VAL A 32 4.88 10.71 0.89
CA VAL A 32 5.16 12.08 1.37
C VAL A 32 4.92 12.19 2.88
N PHE A 33 3.89 11.52 3.41
CA PHE A 33 3.49 11.55 4.82
C PHE A 33 3.42 10.15 5.42
N ASP A 34 3.72 9.99 6.72
CA ASP A 34 3.49 8.73 7.46
C ASP A 34 2.00 8.50 7.79
N THR A 35 1.13 8.91 6.89
CA THR A 35 -0.32 8.73 7.04
C THR A 35 -0.73 7.28 6.86
N MET A 36 -0.05 6.52 5.98
CA MET A 36 -0.33 5.10 5.80
C MET A 36 -0.03 4.29 7.06
N GLY A 37 1.13 4.47 7.67
CA GLY A 37 1.51 3.80 8.91
C GLY A 37 0.51 4.04 10.04
N ILE A 38 0.13 5.31 10.24
CA ILE A 38 -0.86 5.71 11.26
C ILE A 38 -2.25 5.15 10.94
N LYS A 39 -2.72 5.27 9.70
CA LYS A 39 -4.02 4.69 9.27
C LYS A 39 -4.09 3.21 9.61
N GLN A 40 -3.07 2.43 9.25
CA GLN A 40 -3.09 0.98 9.45
C GLN A 40 -3.02 0.59 10.93
N ARG A 41 -2.15 1.23 11.72
CA ARG A 41 -1.95 0.87 13.13
C ARG A 41 -3.06 1.38 14.04
N GLU A 42 -3.46 2.66 13.87
CA GLU A 42 -4.35 3.34 14.82
C GLU A 42 -5.82 3.34 14.38
N CYS A 43 -6.10 3.19 13.08
CA CYS A 43 -7.47 3.22 12.57
C CYS A 43 -7.96 1.85 12.12
N PHE A 44 -7.24 1.16 11.23
CA PHE A 44 -7.70 -0.11 10.68
C PHE A 44 -7.59 -1.27 11.68
N THR A 45 -6.45 -1.44 12.30
CA THR A 45 -6.16 -2.60 13.14
C THR A 45 -7.06 -2.71 14.38
N PRO A 46 -7.28 -1.64 15.17
CA PRO A 46 -8.16 -1.73 16.34
C PRO A 46 -9.59 -2.13 15.97
N TRP A 47 -10.13 -1.55 14.92
CA TRP A 47 -11.48 -1.85 14.47
C TRP A 47 -11.60 -3.21 13.78
N MET A 48 -10.55 -3.67 13.08
CA MET A 48 -10.48 -5.05 12.60
C MET A 48 -10.57 -6.06 13.76
N ILE A 49 -9.77 -5.85 14.81
CA ILE A 49 -9.81 -6.71 15.99
C ILE A 49 -11.20 -6.71 16.62
N ALA A 50 -11.84 -5.54 16.76
CA ALA A 50 -13.13 -5.38 17.40
C ALA A 50 -14.26 -6.04 16.61
N TYR A 51 -14.36 -5.77 15.32
CA TYR A 51 -15.48 -6.21 14.48
C TYR A 51 -15.40 -7.67 14.05
N PHE A 52 -14.18 -8.19 13.81
CA PHE A 52 -14.01 -9.59 13.39
C PHE A 52 -13.75 -10.54 14.57
N GLY A 53 -13.92 -10.10 15.82
CA GLY A 53 -13.83 -10.99 16.99
C GLY A 53 -12.42 -11.51 17.25
N LEU A 54 -11.37 -10.75 16.93
CA LEU A 54 -9.97 -11.17 17.00
C LEU A 54 -9.28 -10.83 18.33
N GLN A 55 -10.03 -10.39 19.36
CA GLN A 55 -9.48 -10.02 20.67
C GLN A 55 -8.61 -11.12 21.30
N PRO A 56 -8.99 -12.43 21.24
CA PRO A 56 -8.16 -13.49 21.82
C PRO A 56 -6.78 -13.62 21.16
N VAL A 57 -6.62 -13.13 19.92
CA VAL A 57 -5.39 -13.20 19.12
C VAL A 57 -4.97 -11.82 18.63
N ALA A 58 -5.25 -10.78 19.41
CA ALA A 58 -5.07 -9.39 19.01
C ALA A 58 -3.63 -9.05 18.60
N GLN A 59 -2.63 -9.66 19.21
CA GLN A 59 -1.23 -9.46 18.81
C GLN A 59 -0.98 -10.04 17.41
N ALA A 60 -1.36 -11.30 17.18
CA ALA A 60 -1.25 -11.92 15.86
C ALA A 60 -2.00 -11.13 14.78
N ALA A 61 -3.19 -10.61 15.13
CA ALA A 61 -3.97 -9.78 14.22
C ALA A 61 -3.24 -8.48 13.83
N ARG A 62 -2.53 -7.84 14.78
CA ARG A 62 -1.68 -6.66 14.48
C ARG A 62 -0.52 -7.03 13.55
N GLU A 63 0.20 -8.08 13.88
CA GLU A 63 1.35 -8.54 13.09
C GLU A 63 0.93 -8.90 11.66
N CYS A 64 -0.18 -9.64 11.51
CA CYS A 64 -0.74 -9.96 10.19
C CYS A 64 -1.16 -8.70 9.41
N LYS A 65 -1.77 -7.72 10.08
CA LYS A 65 -2.23 -6.49 9.45
C LYS A 65 -1.05 -5.61 9.03
N GLU A 66 -0.05 -5.43 9.89
CA GLU A 66 1.16 -4.70 9.54
C GLU A 66 1.90 -5.35 8.38
N PHE A 67 2.05 -6.66 8.41
CA PHE A 67 2.65 -7.39 7.30
C PHE A 67 1.88 -7.17 6.00
N ALA A 68 0.57 -7.41 6.00
CA ALA A 68 -0.24 -7.32 4.77
C ALA A 68 -0.22 -5.93 4.14
N ASP A 69 -0.38 -4.88 4.95
CA ASP A 69 -0.63 -3.53 4.44
C ASP A 69 0.60 -2.62 4.41
N LEU A 70 1.64 -2.93 5.20
CA LEU A 70 2.82 -2.08 5.29
C LEU A 70 4.10 -2.74 4.74
N PHE A 71 4.27 -4.06 4.94
CA PHE A 71 5.55 -4.73 4.70
C PHE A 71 5.42 -5.99 3.84
N SER A 72 4.50 -6.00 2.88
CA SER A 72 4.37 -7.10 1.91
C SER A 72 3.99 -6.60 0.53
N LYS A 73 3.97 -7.52 -0.45
CA LYS A 73 3.52 -7.22 -1.82
C LYS A 73 2.06 -6.75 -1.94
N THR A 74 1.28 -6.82 -0.85
CA THR A 74 -0.07 -6.26 -0.78
C THR A 74 -0.13 -4.85 -0.18
N ARG A 75 1.02 -4.20 0.06
CA ARG A 75 1.07 -2.78 0.45
C ARG A 75 0.31 -1.93 -0.55
N GLY A 76 -0.58 -1.07 -0.05
CA GLY A 76 -1.42 -0.20 -0.87
C GLY A 76 -2.60 -0.91 -1.57
N ALA A 77 -2.82 -2.20 -1.35
CA ALA A 77 -3.96 -2.91 -1.89
C ALA A 77 -5.29 -2.48 -1.23
N ASN A 78 -6.41 -2.80 -1.90
CA ASN A 78 -7.73 -2.48 -1.36
C ASN A 78 -7.96 -3.17 0.00
N ARG A 79 -8.53 -2.43 0.97
CA ARG A 79 -8.80 -2.92 2.35
C ARG A 79 -9.55 -4.24 2.42
N HIS A 80 -10.45 -4.50 1.50
CA HIS A 80 -11.25 -5.74 1.49
C HIS A 80 -10.41 -6.94 1.05
N VAL A 81 -9.51 -6.74 0.10
CA VAL A 81 -8.56 -7.76 -0.37
C VAL A 81 -7.61 -8.15 0.78
N THR A 82 -7.05 -7.16 1.48
CA THR A 82 -6.10 -7.44 2.58
C THR A 82 -6.79 -8.07 3.79
N ILE A 83 -8.00 -7.64 4.16
CA ILE A 83 -8.77 -8.29 5.25
C ILE A 83 -9.09 -9.74 4.92
N LYS A 84 -9.51 -10.04 3.69
CA LYS A 84 -9.72 -11.43 3.27
C LYS A 84 -8.43 -12.24 3.42
N ARG A 85 -7.29 -11.75 2.88
CA ARG A 85 -5.99 -12.42 3.00
C ARG A 85 -5.62 -12.66 4.48
N ILE A 86 -5.83 -11.67 5.34
CA ILE A 86 -5.55 -11.80 6.78
C ILE A 86 -6.38 -12.91 7.41
N LEU A 87 -7.68 -12.96 7.15
CA LEU A 87 -8.59 -13.93 7.76
C LEU A 87 -8.45 -15.34 7.19
N THR A 88 -8.10 -15.48 5.90
CA THR A 88 -8.04 -16.80 5.23
C THR A 88 -6.65 -17.42 5.19
N GLU A 89 -5.57 -16.60 5.23
CA GLU A 89 -4.20 -17.08 5.03
C GLU A 89 -3.28 -16.76 6.20
N LEU A 90 -3.18 -15.47 6.56
CA LEU A 90 -2.15 -15.03 7.50
C LEU A 90 -2.44 -15.43 8.94
N LEU A 91 -3.65 -15.17 9.44
CA LEU A 91 -4.04 -15.54 10.81
C LEU A 91 -4.05 -17.06 11.02
N PRO A 92 -4.63 -17.89 10.14
CA PRO A 92 -4.60 -19.35 10.30
C PRO A 92 -3.17 -19.94 10.38
N SER A 93 -2.20 -19.30 9.72
CA SER A 93 -0.79 -19.73 9.72
C SER A 93 0.04 -19.17 10.86
N HIS A 94 -0.51 -18.21 11.62
CA HIS A 94 0.26 -17.52 12.66
C HIS A 94 0.47 -18.42 13.91
N PRO A 95 1.72 -18.54 14.45
CA PRO A 95 2.04 -19.43 15.57
C PRO A 95 1.16 -19.22 16.80
N GLN A 96 0.85 -17.96 17.16
CA GLN A 96 -0.01 -17.66 18.32
C GLN A 96 -1.45 -18.15 18.10
N VAL A 97 -1.98 -18.07 16.88
CA VAL A 97 -3.33 -18.55 16.54
C VAL A 97 -3.39 -20.08 16.67
N ILE A 98 -2.37 -20.76 16.12
CA ILE A 98 -2.24 -22.22 16.18
C ILE A 98 -2.08 -22.69 17.64
N SER A 99 -1.17 -22.10 18.40
CA SER A 99 -0.89 -22.51 19.79
C SER A 99 -2.06 -22.29 20.74
N ARG A 100 -2.89 -21.27 20.47
CA ARG A 100 -4.12 -21.00 21.24
C ARG A 100 -5.33 -21.83 20.81
N GLY A 101 -5.24 -22.58 19.70
CA GLY A 101 -6.37 -23.31 19.13
C GLY A 101 -7.51 -22.38 18.70
N PHE A 102 -7.19 -21.10 18.39
CA PHE A 102 -8.21 -20.13 18.03
C PHE A 102 -8.73 -20.38 16.62
N LYS A 103 -10.05 -20.51 16.49
CA LYS A 103 -10.69 -20.65 15.21
C LYS A 103 -10.96 -19.27 14.60
N VAL A 104 -10.23 -18.95 13.54
CA VAL A 104 -10.42 -17.69 12.83
C VAL A 104 -11.82 -17.63 12.23
N PRO A 105 -12.61 -16.58 12.50
CA PRO A 105 -13.94 -16.41 11.96
C PRO A 105 -13.95 -16.41 10.43
N GLN A 106 -14.98 -17.04 9.85
CA GLN A 106 -15.15 -17.15 8.41
C GLN A 106 -16.34 -16.30 7.95
N PHE A 107 -16.19 -15.66 6.82
CA PHE A 107 -17.19 -14.79 6.21
C PHE A 107 -17.36 -15.16 4.72
N PRO A 108 -17.95 -16.34 4.40
CA PRO A 108 -17.94 -16.88 3.04
C PRO A 108 -18.69 -15.99 2.03
N HIS A 109 -19.73 -15.27 2.42
CA HIS A 109 -20.44 -14.36 1.55
C HIS A 109 -19.64 -13.10 1.25
N TYR A 110 -18.98 -12.55 2.28
CA TYR A 110 -18.05 -11.41 2.11
C TYR A 110 -16.85 -11.79 1.24
N PHE A 111 -16.23 -12.96 1.47
CA PHE A 111 -15.08 -13.41 0.67
C PHE A 111 -15.46 -13.62 -0.81
N ARG A 112 -16.65 -14.15 -1.08
CA ARG A 112 -17.17 -14.28 -2.45
C ARG A 112 -17.38 -12.92 -3.11
N TRP A 113 -17.91 -11.95 -2.37
CA TRP A 113 -18.05 -10.58 -2.87
C TRP A 113 -16.69 -9.95 -3.20
N VAL A 114 -15.66 -10.19 -2.40
CA VAL A 114 -14.29 -9.71 -2.68
C VAL A 114 -13.70 -10.34 -3.94
N ASP A 115 -14.01 -11.61 -4.21
CA ASP A 115 -13.48 -12.36 -5.35
C ASP A 115 -14.22 -12.10 -6.66
N ASP A 116 -15.43 -11.55 -6.60
CA ASP A 116 -16.20 -11.26 -7.81
C ASP A 116 -15.59 -10.06 -8.55
N PRO A 117 -15.09 -10.25 -9.79
CA PRO A 117 -14.48 -9.18 -10.57
C PRO A 117 -15.45 -8.03 -10.91
N ASN A 118 -16.76 -8.24 -10.78
CA ASN A 118 -17.77 -7.21 -10.97
C ASN A 118 -18.08 -6.43 -9.71
N SER A 119 -17.56 -6.84 -8.56
CA SER A 119 -17.79 -6.15 -7.29
C SER A 119 -17.04 -4.83 -7.25
N LEU A 120 -17.74 -3.77 -6.92
CA LEU A 120 -17.13 -2.49 -6.56
C LEU A 120 -16.65 -2.56 -5.10
N LEU A 121 -15.35 -2.77 -4.89
CA LEU A 121 -14.76 -2.92 -3.53
C LEU A 121 -14.69 -1.58 -2.78
N SER A 122 -15.87 -1.07 -2.38
CA SER A 122 -16.08 0.19 -1.69
C SER A 122 -17.31 0.10 -0.77
N ASN A 123 -17.52 1.12 0.09
CA ASN A 123 -18.74 1.20 0.92
C ASN A 123 -20.02 1.27 0.08
N GLU A 124 -19.97 1.91 -1.08
CA GLU A 124 -21.11 1.96 -2.01
C GLU A 124 -21.39 0.57 -2.58
N GLY A 125 -20.35 -0.13 -3.03
CA GLY A 125 -20.50 -1.51 -3.51
C GLY A 125 -21.01 -2.48 -2.44
N LEU A 126 -20.57 -2.30 -1.16
CA LEU A 126 -21.14 -3.07 -0.03
C LEU A 126 -22.61 -2.78 0.17
N ARG A 127 -23.08 -1.54 0.09
CA ARG A 127 -24.51 -1.20 0.23
C ARG A 127 -25.34 -1.88 -0.85
N ARG A 128 -24.89 -1.85 -2.11
CA ARG A 128 -25.55 -2.57 -3.22
C ARG A 128 -25.59 -4.07 -2.97
N ALA A 129 -24.47 -4.66 -2.56
CA ALA A 129 -24.38 -6.09 -2.26
C ALA A 129 -25.29 -6.49 -1.06
N ILE A 130 -25.51 -5.62 -0.08
CA ILE A 130 -26.44 -5.83 1.03
C ILE A 130 -27.90 -5.83 0.53
N GLU A 131 -28.26 -4.91 -0.38
CA GLU A 131 -29.60 -4.84 -0.98
C GLU A 131 -29.90 -6.10 -1.80
N GLU A 132 -28.91 -6.63 -2.49
CA GLU A 132 -28.98 -7.81 -3.36
C GLU A 132 -28.64 -9.13 -2.63
N ALA A 133 -28.48 -9.11 -1.30
CA ALA A 133 -28.02 -10.25 -0.53
C ALA A 133 -28.97 -11.47 -0.66
N PRO A 134 -28.47 -12.67 -1.03
CA PRO A 134 -29.30 -13.84 -1.30
C PRO A 134 -29.90 -14.47 -0.03
N SER A 135 -29.43 -14.10 1.15
CA SER A 135 -29.87 -14.61 2.44
C SER A 135 -29.62 -13.61 3.57
N GLU A 136 -30.33 -13.80 4.69
CA GLU A 136 -30.08 -13.03 5.92
C GLU A 136 -28.66 -13.21 6.46
N GLU A 137 -28.06 -14.37 6.28
CA GLU A 137 -26.68 -14.62 6.67
C GLU A 137 -25.70 -13.78 5.83
N ALA A 138 -25.88 -13.78 4.52
CA ALA A 138 -25.11 -12.94 3.60
C ALA A 138 -25.24 -11.45 3.94
N ARG A 139 -26.47 -10.99 4.20
CA ARG A 139 -26.77 -9.63 4.62
C ARG A 139 -26.02 -9.26 5.88
N ARG A 140 -26.05 -10.08 6.92
CA ARG A 140 -25.37 -9.84 8.20
C ARG A 140 -23.85 -9.75 8.06
N GLU A 141 -23.26 -10.63 7.26
CA GLU A 141 -21.80 -10.58 6.98
C GLU A 141 -21.41 -9.26 6.32
N LEU A 142 -22.13 -8.86 5.27
CA LEU A 142 -21.84 -7.64 4.51
C LEU A 142 -22.10 -6.37 5.33
N GLU A 143 -23.16 -6.35 6.15
CA GLU A 143 -23.46 -5.25 7.07
C GLU A 143 -22.37 -5.08 8.14
N LEU A 144 -21.85 -6.18 8.71
CA LEU A 144 -20.74 -6.13 9.66
C LEU A 144 -19.50 -5.51 9.01
N VAL A 145 -19.20 -5.91 7.78
CA VAL A 145 -18.05 -5.38 7.04
C VAL A 145 -18.23 -3.90 6.68
N LEU A 146 -19.44 -3.49 6.30
CA LEU A 146 -19.76 -2.09 6.05
C LEU A 146 -19.60 -1.25 7.32
N GLN A 147 -20.12 -1.70 8.45
CA GLN A 147 -19.99 -1.04 9.76
C GLN A 147 -18.50 -0.90 10.14
N TRP A 148 -17.70 -1.96 9.97
CA TRP A 148 -16.26 -1.90 10.16
C TRP A 148 -15.61 -0.82 9.27
N SER A 149 -15.91 -0.84 7.99
CA SER A 149 -15.31 0.09 7.03
C SER A 149 -15.70 1.56 7.30
N GLU A 150 -16.93 1.80 7.68
CA GLU A 150 -17.42 3.14 8.08
C GLU A 150 -16.76 3.61 9.38
N ARG A 151 -16.57 2.70 10.35
CA ARG A 151 -15.89 3.02 11.60
C ARG A 151 -14.40 3.34 11.36
N VAL A 152 -13.73 2.62 10.48
CA VAL A 152 -12.36 2.94 10.06
C VAL A 152 -12.31 4.33 9.41
N ASN A 153 -13.23 4.64 8.50
CA ASN A 153 -13.27 5.96 7.86
C ASN A 153 -13.50 7.10 8.88
N TRP A 154 -14.34 6.84 9.89
CA TRP A 154 -14.52 7.78 10.99
C TRP A 154 -13.22 7.98 11.79
N ALA A 155 -12.56 6.89 12.18
CA ALA A 155 -11.29 6.95 12.92
C ALA A 155 -10.20 7.71 12.16
N ILE A 156 -10.09 7.50 10.84
CA ILE A 156 -9.15 8.22 9.98
C ILE A 156 -9.41 9.74 10.07
N ARG A 157 -10.66 10.16 9.95
CA ARG A 157 -10.99 11.60 10.03
C ARG A 157 -10.67 12.23 11.38
N GLU A 158 -10.74 11.45 12.47
CA GLU A 158 -10.45 11.94 13.81
C GLU A 158 -8.95 11.91 14.18
N ILE A 159 -8.24 10.90 13.74
CA ILE A 159 -6.86 10.61 14.19
C ILE A 159 -5.80 11.16 13.22
N VAL A 160 -6.07 11.08 11.91
CA VAL A 160 -5.06 11.42 10.88
C VAL A 160 -5.12 12.93 10.59
N LYS A 161 -4.46 13.71 11.42
CA LYS A 161 -4.39 15.19 11.33
C LYS A 161 -3.00 15.67 11.78
N GLY A 162 -2.48 16.73 11.16
CA GLY A 162 -1.26 17.38 11.58
C GLY A 162 0.00 16.52 11.41
N ILE A 163 -0.01 15.58 10.48
CA ILE A 163 1.12 14.68 10.24
C ILE A 163 2.05 15.38 9.26
N PRO A 164 3.28 15.73 9.68
CA PRO A 164 4.20 16.45 8.82
C PRO A 164 4.70 15.54 7.68
N PRO A 165 5.13 16.14 6.55
CA PRO A 165 5.84 15.39 5.53
C PRO A 165 7.14 14.81 6.08
N PHE A 166 7.60 13.70 5.52
CA PHE A 166 8.89 13.13 5.87
C PHE A 166 10.02 14.14 5.67
N PRO A 167 11.10 14.07 6.48
CA PRO A 167 12.32 14.86 6.26
C PRO A 167 12.79 14.77 4.80
N TRP A 168 13.33 15.86 4.27
CA TRP A 168 13.81 16.02 2.90
C TRP A 168 12.72 16.10 1.80
N VAL A 169 11.45 15.89 2.11
CA VAL A 169 10.36 16.07 1.13
C VAL A 169 10.29 17.53 0.68
N ARG A 170 10.18 18.46 1.62
CA ARG A 170 10.05 19.89 1.31
C ARG A 170 11.22 20.39 0.47
N GLU A 171 12.44 20.09 0.89
CA GLU A 171 13.66 20.48 0.19
C GLU A 171 13.72 19.89 -1.23
N SER A 172 13.24 18.65 -1.39
CA SER A 172 13.13 18.02 -2.70
C SER A 172 12.11 18.69 -3.60
N LEU A 173 10.93 19.02 -3.05
CA LEU A 173 9.88 19.73 -3.78
C LEU A 173 10.32 21.14 -4.20
N GLU A 174 11.06 21.85 -3.34
CA GLU A 174 11.64 23.18 -3.63
C GLU A 174 12.60 23.12 -4.82
N ARG A 175 13.46 22.10 -4.89
CA ARG A 175 14.34 21.89 -6.05
C ARG A 175 13.59 21.48 -7.29
N LEU A 176 12.65 20.53 -7.17
CA LEU A 176 11.86 20.02 -8.29
C LEU A 176 11.07 21.12 -8.99
N LYS A 177 10.45 22.03 -8.24
CA LYS A 177 9.61 23.12 -8.75
C LYS A 177 10.32 23.97 -9.83
N GLU A 178 11.63 24.11 -9.75
CA GLU A 178 12.39 24.91 -10.71
C GLU A 178 12.58 24.17 -12.05
N GLU A 179 12.59 22.83 -12.04
CA GLU A 179 12.97 21.97 -13.16
C GLU A 179 11.83 21.11 -13.72
N ALA A 180 10.83 20.80 -12.90
CA ALA A 180 9.77 19.83 -13.23
C ALA A 180 8.37 20.36 -12.89
N ASP A 181 7.39 19.95 -13.69
CA ASP A 181 5.99 19.97 -13.26
C ASP A 181 5.77 18.86 -12.23
N ILE A 182 5.02 19.14 -11.16
CA ILE A 182 4.76 18.19 -10.09
C ILE A 182 3.27 17.86 -10.06
N VAL A 183 2.94 16.56 -10.13
CA VAL A 183 1.56 16.06 -10.02
C VAL A 183 1.47 15.07 -8.88
N VAL A 184 0.60 15.35 -7.91
CA VAL A 184 0.26 14.37 -6.88
C VAL A 184 -0.69 13.33 -7.46
N VAL A 185 -0.39 12.04 -7.29
CA VAL A 185 -1.19 10.93 -7.81
C VAL A 185 -1.52 9.94 -6.69
N SER A 186 -2.77 9.92 -6.25
CA SER A 186 -3.16 9.13 -5.07
C SER A 186 -4.51 8.42 -5.26
N ALA A 187 -4.72 7.35 -4.48
CA ALA A 187 -6.01 6.68 -4.33
C ALA A 187 -6.84 7.26 -3.15
N THR A 188 -6.38 8.32 -2.52
CA THR A 188 -7.07 9.07 -1.47
C THR A 188 -7.98 10.12 -2.09
N PRO A 189 -9.12 10.48 -1.45
CA PRO A 189 -9.99 11.56 -1.93
C PRO A 189 -9.25 12.90 -2.07
N VAL A 190 -9.56 13.63 -3.15
CA VAL A 190 -8.93 14.94 -3.46
C VAL A 190 -9.01 15.91 -2.29
N GLU A 191 -10.17 16.02 -1.65
CA GLU A 191 -10.38 16.93 -0.50
C GLU A 191 -9.41 16.65 0.66
N ALA A 192 -9.15 15.37 0.94
CA ALA A 192 -8.22 14.97 2.00
C ALA A 192 -6.77 15.31 1.63
N LEU A 193 -6.39 15.04 0.37
CA LEU A 193 -5.06 15.37 -0.15
C LEU A 193 -4.79 16.87 -0.13
N GLU A 194 -5.72 17.67 -0.66
CA GLU A 194 -5.59 19.13 -0.68
C GLU A 194 -5.42 19.69 0.72
N ARG A 195 -6.23 19.21 1.69
CA ARG A 195 -6.12 19.61 3.08
C ARG A 195 -4.75 19.28 3.66
N GLU A 196 -4.25 18.04 3.50
CA GLU A 196 -2.96 17.59 4.03
C GLU A 196 -1.80 18.39 3.42
N TRP A 197 -1.81 18.61 2.12
CA TRP A 197 -0.77 19.35 1.43
C TRP A 197 -0.80 20.85 1.75
N GLN A 198 -1.99 21.44 1.96
CA GLN A 198 -2.15 22.84 2.38
C GLN A 198 -1.76 23.05 3.84
N GLU A 199 -2.12 22.12 4.75
CA GLU A 199 -1.79 22.18 6.18
C GLU A 199 -0.28 22.36 6.41
N HIS A 200 0.52 21.76 5.54
CA HIS A 200 1.99 21.81 5.61
C HIS A 200 2.64 22.78 4.62
N ASP A 201 1.86 23.65 3.97
CA ASP A 201 2.36 24.65 3.01
C ASP A 201 3.25 24.04 1.90
N ILE A 202 2.90 22.86 1.40
CA ILE A 202 3.56 22.19 0.27
C ILE A 202 2.69 22.04 -0.97
N ALA A 203 1.37 22.30 -0.87
CA ALA A 203 0.46 22.30 -2.02
C ALA A 203 0.90 23.27 -3.14
N LYS A 204 1.58 24.35 -2.79
CA LYS A 204 2.11 25.36 -3.71
C LYS A 204 3.17 24.83 -4.70
N TYR A 205 3.74 23.65 -4.45
CA TYR A 205 4.70 23.01 -5.34
C TYR A 205 4.01 22.13 -6.40
N ALA A 206 2.80 21.64 -6.10
CA ALA A 206 2.06 20.77 -7.01
C ALA A 206 1.30 21.59 -8.08
N THR A 207 1.44 21.19 -9.33
CA THR A 207 0.65 21.74 -10.45
C THR A 207 -0.76 21.19 -10.44
N VAL A 208 -0.92 19.89 -10.08
CA VAL A 208 -2.21 19.21 -9.93
C VAL A 208 -2.13 18.26 -8.73
N ILE A 209 -3.18 18.21 -7.93
CA ILE A 209 -3.39 17.19 -6.90
C ILE A 209 -4.53 16.29 -7.38
N ALA A 210 -4.17 15.05 -7.79
CA ALA A 210 -5.10 14.08 -8.33
C ALA A 210 -5.41 12.98 -7.32
N GLY A 211 -6.68 12.84 -6.97
CA GLY A 211 -7.19 11.82 -6.06
C GLY A 211 -8.09 10.81 -6.76
N GLN A 212 -8.68 9.91 -5.96
CA GLN A 212 -9.48 8.77 -6.43
C GLN A 212 -10.65 9.16 -7.37
N GLU A 213 -11.24 10.35 -7.22
CA GLU A 213 -12.36 10.82 -8.04
C GLU A 213 -11.93 11.15 -9.47
N MET A 214 -10.62 11.32 -9.70
CA MET A 214 -10.04 11.68 -11.00
C MET A 214 -9.59 10.46 -11.80
N GLY A 215 -9.70 9.25 -11.24
CA GLY A 215 -9.29 7.99 -11.85
C GLY A 215 -8.25 7.22 -11.04
N THR A 216 -7.62 6.26 -11.69
CA THR A 216 -6.53 5.46 -11.12
C THR A 216 -5.17 6.17 -11.27
N LYS A 217 -4.17 5.81 -10.46
CA LYS A 217 -2.79 6.32 -10.60
C LYS A 217 -2.24 6.13 -12.02
N LYS A 218 -2.55 4.98 -12.65
CA LYS A 218 -2.18 4.71 -14.05
C LYS A 218 -2.77 5.75 -15.01
N GLU A 219 -4.05 6.07 -14.85
CA GLU A 219 -4.73 7.08 -15.69
C GLU A 219 -4.21 8.49 -15.39
N HIS A 220 -3.93 8.82 -14.13
CA HIS A 220 -3.33 10.10 -13.77
C HIS A 220 -1.99 10.30 -14.49
N ILE A 221 -1.10 9.29 -14.43
CA ILE A 221 0.19 9.32 -15.13
C ILE A 221 -0.01 9.41 -16.63
N ALA A 222 -0.87 8.57 -17.22
CA ALA A 222 -1.13 8.56 -18.67
C ALA A 222 -1.60 9.92 -19.20
N LEU A 223 -2.50 10.59 -18.46
CA LEU A 223 -3.04 11.89 -18.87
C LEU A 223 -2.02 13.02 -18.77
N THR A 224 -1.15 13.00 -17.77
CA THR A 224 -0.17 14.07 -17.52
C THR A 224 1.13 13.87 -18.28
N SER A 225 1.58 12.63 -18.48
CA SER A 225 2.84 12.32 -19.15
C SER A 225 2.82 12.39 -20.67
N ARG A 226 1.65 12.42 -21.30
CA ARG A 226 1.46 12.31 -22.77
C ARG A 226 2.22 13.33 -23.62
N HIS A 227 2.69 14.42 -23.03
CA HIS A 227 3.42 15.49 -23.70
C HIS A 227 4.91 15.51 -23.37
N TYR A 228 5.38 14.55 -22.58
CA TYR A 228 6.78 14.39 -22.18
C TYR A 228 7.39 13.19 -22.87
N ARG A 229 8.71 13.19 -22.95
CA ARG A 229 9.45 11.95 -23.25
C ARG A 229 9.40 11.04 -22.04
N PRO A 230 9.29 9.72 -22.21
CA PRO A 230 9.23 8.80 -21.07
C PRO A 230 10.39 8.94 -20.07
N GLU A 231 11.60 9.19 -20.58
CA GLU A 231 12.80 9.43 -19.78
C GLU A 231 12.79 10.73 -18.96
N ASN A 232 11.86 11.65 -19.26
CA ASN A 232 11.64 12.90 -18.53
C ASN A 232 10.50 12.79 -17.50
N VAL A 233 9.93 11.60 -17.30
CA VAL A 233 8.84 11.39 -16.37
C VAL A 233 9.28 10.42 -15.28
N LEU A 234 9.13 10.83 -14.02
CA LEU A 234 9.44 10.03 -12.86
C LEU A 234 8.21 9.87 -11.97
N MET A 235 7.86 8.64 -11.61
CA MET A 235 6.90 8.34 -10.55
C MET A 235 7.66 8.05 -9.24
N ILE A 236 7.33 8.78 -8.17
CA ILE A 236 7.82 8.54 -6.81
C ILE A 236 6.70 7.89 -6.01
N GLY A 237 6.95 6.71 -5.43
CA GLY A 237 5.93 5.97 -4.68
C GLY A 237 6.52 4.93 -3.74
N ASP A 238 5.69 4.37 -2.86
CA ASP A 238 6.10 3.47 -1.77
C ASP A 238 5.38 2.11 -1.83
N ALA A 239 4.55 1.88 -2.84
CA ALA A 239 3.78 0.66 -2.99
C ALA A 239 3.99 -0.03 -4.35
N PRO A 240 3.83 -1.38 -4.44
CA PRO A 240 3.91 -2.11 -5.71
C PRO A 240 2.92 -1.60 -6.77
N GLY A 241 1.83 -0.94 -6.34
CA GLY A 241 0.87 -0.30 -7.24
C GLY A 241 1.47 0.90 -8.00
N ASP A 242 2.38 1.63 -7.36
CA ASP A 242 3.05 2.80 -7.95
C ASP A 242 4.06 2.38 -9.00
N GLU A 243 4.89 1.38 -8.66
CA GLU A 243 5.83 0.77 -9.60
C GLU A 243 5.10 0.24 -10.85
N ARG A 244 4.01 -0.50 -10.65
CA ARG A 244 3.20 -1.03 -11.75
C ARG A 244 2.60 0.09 -12.60
N ALA A 245 2.07 1.15 -11.98
CA ALA A 245 1.53 2.31 -12.71
C ALA A 245 2.59 3.03 -13.54
N ALA A 246 3.81 3.18 -13.00
CA ALA A 246 4.95 3.72 -13.73
C ALA A 246 5.33 2.83 -14.91
N LYS A 247 5.52 1.54 -14.68
CA LYS A 247 5.90 0.55 -15.69
C LYS A 247 4.88 0.42 -16.82
N GLU A 248 3.60 0.42 -16.51
CA GLU A 248 2.52 0.36 -17.50
C GLU A 248 2.42 1.63 -18.37
N ASN A 249 2.93 2.75 -17.89
CA ASN A 249 3.07 3.99 -18.65
C ASN A 249 4.44 4.16 -19.32
N GLY A 250 5.38 3.23 -19.08
CA GLY A 250 6.73 3.29 -19.64
C GLY A 250 7.56 4.44 -19.09
N VAL A 251 7.27 4.92 -17.87
CA VAL A 251 7.99 6.01 -17.20
C VAL A 251 8.89 5.46 -16.09
N LEU A 252 9.83 6.29 -15.61
CA LEU A 252 10.78 5.93 -14.58
C LEU A 252 10.10 5.84 -13.21
N PHE A 253 10.64 5.00 -12.33
CA PHE A 253 10.14 4.81 -10.97
C PHE A 253 11.22 5.05 -9.92
N TYR A 254 10.93 5.90 -8.93
CA TYR A 254 11.73 6.08 -7.73
C TYR A 254 10.99 5.51 -6.51
N PRO A 255 11.50 4.44 -5.86
CA PRO A 255 10.87 3.87 -4.68
C PRO A 255 11.22 4.64 -3.41
N VAL A 256 10.20 5.00 -2.64
CA VAL A 256 10.33 5.34 -1.21
C VAL A 256 10.22 4.03 -0.44
N ILE A 257 11.29 3.63 0.24
CA ILE A 257 11.39 2.32 0.88
C ILE A 257 10.59 2.30 2.19
N PRO A 258 9.58 1.42 2.34
CA PRO A 258 8.81 1.31 3.57
C PRO A 258 9.66 1.04 4.81
N GLY A 259 9.49 1.89 5.84
CA GLY A 259 10.29 1.87 7.06
C GLY A 259 11.65 2.57 6.95
N ARG A 260 12.00 3.13 5.77
CA ARG A 260 13.19 3.94 5.51
C ARG A 260 12.86 5.14 4.63
N GLU A 261 11.72 5.76 4.88
CA GLU A 261 11.19 6.85 4.05
C GLU A 261 12.10 8.08 4.10
N GLU A 262 12.59 8.45 5.29
CA GLU A 262 13.54 9.55 5.46
C GLU A 262 14.85 9.33 4.67
N GLU A 263 15.44 8.13 4.77
CA GLU A 263 16.65 7.78 4.01
C GLU A 263 16.40 7.81 2.49
N SER A 264 15.21 7.41 2.07
CA SER A 264 14.80 7.44 0.66
C SER A 264 14.71 8.88 0.15
N TRP A 265 14.06 9.76 0.89
CA TRP A 265 13.97 11.17 0.52
C TRP A 265 15.32 11.90 0.59
N GLN A 266 16.18 11.56 1.57
CA GLN A 266 17.54 12.08 1.62
C GLN A 266 18.35 11.66 0.39
N ARG A 267 18.26 10.38 -0.02
CA ARG A 267 18.89 9.85 -1.25
C ARG A 267 18.32 10.52 -2.50
N PHE A 268 17.00 10.73 -2.54
CA PHE A 268 16.36 11.42 -3.64
C PHE A 268 16.91 12.84 -3.79
N HIS A 269 16.91 13.61 -2.72
CA HIS A 269 17.39 14.99 -2.69
C HIS A 269 18.88 15.11 -3.05
N GLY A 270 19.71 14.24 -2.51
CA GLY A 270 21.18 14.34 -2.62
C GLY A 270 21.79 13.65 -3.85
N GLU A 271 21.07 12.73 -4.51
CA GLU A 271 21.63 11.95 -5.60
C GLU A 271 20.63 11.70 -6.75
N ALA A 272 19.46 11.09 -6.47
CA ALA A 272 18.59 10.58 -7.52
C ALA A 272 18.00 11.70 -8.39
N LEU A 273 17.67 12.82 -7.80
CA LEU A 273 17.16 14.00 -8.51
C LEU A 273 18.17 14.50 -9.54
N ASP A 274 19.45 14.66 -9.17
CA ASP A 274 20.50 15.12 -10.09
C ASP A 274 20.74 14.09 -11.22
N ARG A 275 20.62 12.80 -10.93
CA ARG A 275 20.70 11.74 -11.94
C ARG A 275 19.53 11.81 -12.92
N PHE A 276 18.31 12.04 -12.41
CA PHE A 276 17.10 12.16 -13.24
C PHE A 276 17.21 13.35 -14.18
N LEU A 277 17.49 14.54 -13.67
CA LEU A 277 17.65 15.75 -14.47
C LEU A 277 18.80 15.66 -15.49
N ALA A 278 19.82 14.89 -15.20
CA ALA A 278 20.95 14.65 -16.10
C ALA A 278 20.78 13.43 -17.02
N HIS A 279 19.60 12.81 -17.10
CA HIS A 279 19.33 11.57 -17.87
C HIS A 279 20.27 10.40 -17.53
N ARG A 280 20.64 10.25 -16.26
CA ARG A 280 21.53 9.18 -15.75
C ARG A 280 20.84 8.32 -14.68
N TYR A 281 19.51 8.43 -14.60
CA TYR A 281 18.70 7.69 -13.63
C TYR A 281 18.30 6.31 -14.14
N ALA A 282 17.85 6.23 -15.40
CA ALA A 282 17.40 4.99 -16.04
C ALA A 282 18.49 3.91 -16.11
N GLY A 283 18.07 2.65 -16.14
CA GLY A 283 18.96 1.47 -16.25
C GLY A 283 19.48 1.01 -14.89
N GLU A 284 20.75 0.71 -14.78
CA GLU A 284 21.35 0.04 -13.60
C GLU A 284 21.04 0.73 -12.26
N TYR A 285 21.00 2.08 -12.25
CA TYR A 285 20.69 2.81 -11.02
C TYR A 285 19.26 2.59 -10.58
N GLU A 286 18.29 2.76 -11.48
CA GLU A 286 16.87 2.51 -11.24
C GLU A 286 16.60 1.06 -10.86
N GLU A 287 17.16 0.11 -11.64
CA GLU A 287 17.00 -1.34 -11.41
C GLU A 287 17.49 -1.74 -10.00
N ARG A 288 18.62 -1.17 -9.56
CA ARG A 288 19.13 -1.40 -8.20
C ARG A 288 18.18 -0.92 -7.12
N LEU A 289 17.57 0.27 -7.30
CA LEU A 289 16.62 0.83 -6.34
C LEU A 289 15.33 0.01 -6.30
N ILE A 290 14.82 -0.40 -7.45
CA ILE A 290 13.64 -1.28 -7.56
C ILE A 290 13.93 -2.63 -6.88
N ALA A 291 15.07 -3.24 -7.13
CA ALA A 291 15.45 -4.50 -6.49
C ALA A 291 15.63 -4.35 -4.96
N GLU A 292 16.08 -3.20 -4.46
CA GLU A 292 16.10 -2.90 -3.03
C GLU A 292 14.67 -2.82 -2.47
N PHE A 293 13.79 -2.12 -3.14
CA PHE A 293 12.38 -1.96 -2.77
C PHE A 293 11.64 -3.32 -2.74
N GLU A 294 11.73 -4.10 -3.79
CA GLU A 294 11.07 -5.40 -3.89
C GLU A 294 11.46 -6.37 -2.76
N ARG A 295 12.75 -6.32 -2.32
CA ARG A 295 13.23 -7.14 -1.20
C ARG A 295 12.63 -6.74 0.15
N THR A 296 12.16 -5.50 0.30
CA THR A 296 11.52 -5.05 1.55
C THR A 296 10.05 -5.44 1.63
N LEU A 297 9.47 -5.91 0.54
CA LEU A 297 8.06 -6.30 0.43
C LEU A 297 7.92 -7.79 0.06
N PRO A 298 8.24 -8.71 0.97
CA PRO A 298 8.13 -10.16 0.72
C PRO A 298 6.66 -10.58 0.53
N GLU A 299 6.44 -11.66 -0.19
CA GLU A 299 5.13 -12.28 -0.35
C GLU A 299 4.72 -13.06 0.91
N GLU A 300 5.68 -13.79 1.48
CA GLU A 300 5.47 -14.64 2.65
C GLU A 300 5.84 -13.92 3.95
N PRO A 301 5.02 -14.09 5.02
CA PRO A 301 5.28 -13.47 6.29
C PRO A 301 6.47 -14.11 7.03
N PRO A 302 7.15 -13.35 7.93
CA PRO A 302 8.35 -13.81 8.63
C PRO A 302 8.17 -15.10 9.43
N TRP A 303 6.97 -15.32 10.00
CA TRP A 303 6.71 -16.52 10.80
C TRP A 303 6.67 -17.81 9.98
N LEU A 304 6.30 -17.78 8.69
CA LEU A 304 6.38 -18.95 7.81
C LEU A 304 7.83 -19.26 7.44
N GLN A 305 8.65 -18.26 7.19
CA GLN A 305 10.08 -18.44 6.91
C GLN A 305 10.82 -19.05 8.11
N THR A 306 10.47 -18.64 9.32
CA THR A 306 11.04 -19.19 10.56
C THR A 306 10.64 -20.66 10.76
N GLN A 307 9.37 -21.01 10.51
CA GLN A 307 8.90 -22.39 10.61
C GLN A 307 9.60 -23.30 9.60
N ALA A 308 9.77 -22.87 8.36
CA ALA A 308 10.49 -23.63 7.33
C ALA A 308 11.96 -23.88 7.73
N ARG A 309 12.64 -22.86 8.29
CA ARG A 309 14.03 -23.01 8.78
C ARG A 309 14.14 -24.01 9.94
N VAL A 310 13.23 -23.95 10.90
CA VAL A 310 13.21 -24.88 12.04
C VAL A 310 12.94 -26.31 11.56
N GLN A 311 12.01 -26.52 10.63
CA GLN A 311 11.73 -27.83 10.07
C GLN A 311 12.96 -28.43 9.34
N VAL A 312 13.65 -27.64 8.53
CA VAL A 312 14.88 -28.07 7.83
C VAL A 312 15.99 -28.44 8.82
N GLN A 313 16.18 -27.63 9.87
CA GLN A 313 17.18 -27.93 10.92
C GLN A 313 16.84 -29.20 11.69
N THR A 314 15.56 -29.40 12.05
CA THR A 314 15.12 -30.61 12.74
C THR A 314 15.29 -31.86 11.89
N GLN A 315 14.96 -31.79 10.60
CA GLN A 315 15.18 -32.91 9.66
C GLN A 315 16.67 -33.22 9.47
N ALA A 316 17.52 -32.19 9.37
CA ALA A 316 18.96 -32.36 9.25
C ALA A 316 19.55 -33.01 10.52
N GLN A 317 19.11 -32.62 11.71
CA GLN A 317 19.52 -33.26 12.99
C GLN A 317 19.09 -34.72 13.08
N GLN A 318 17.82 -35.02 12.73
CA GLN A 318 17.32 -36.38 12.70
C GLN A 318 18.06 -37.28 11.72
N ALA A 319 18.43 -36.75 10.54
CA ALA A 319 19.21 -37.48 9.55
C ALA A 319 20.65 -37.79 10.05
N GLN A 320 21.27 -36.83 10.77
CA GLN A 320 22.59 -37.05 11.40
C GLN A 320 22.55 -38.06 12.52
N GLU A 321 21.53 -38.06 13.38
CA GLU A 321 21.34 -39.04 14.44
C GLU A 321 21.11 -40.45 13.88
N GLN A 322 20.37 -40.59 12.80
CA GLN A 322 20.14 -41.88 12.14
C GLN A 322 21.42 -42.41 11.43
N SER A 323 22.24 -41.54 10.85
CA SER A 323 23.52 -41.97 10.26
C SER A 323 24.57 -42.34 11.31
N GLY A 324 24.64 -41.64 12.45
CA GLY A 324 25.54 -41.93 13.55
C GLY A 324 25.18 -43.24 14.29
N SER A 325 23.90 -43.65 14.34
CA SER A 325 23.46 -44.91 14.93
C SER A 325 23.73 -46.13 14.02
N ALA A 326 23.92 -45.93 12.70
CA ALA A 326 24.23 -47.02 11.78
C ALA A 326 25.71 -47.38 11.75
N GLU A 327 26.62 -46.49 12.12
CA GLU A 327 28.07 -46.77 12.21
C GLU A 327 28.52 -47.42 13.51
N GLY A 328 27.71 -47.30 14.59
CA GLY A 328 28.03 -47.90 15.87
C GLY A 328 27.65 -49.38 16.06
N GLY A 329 27.11 -50.04 15.04
CA GLY A 329 26.60 -51.43 15.09
C GLY A 329 27.47 -52.50 14.49
N GLN A 330 28.74 -52.24 14.11
CA GLN A 330 29.62 -53.22 13.47
C GLN A 330 30.90 -53.56 14.28
N GLU A 331 30.96 -53.26 15.55
CA GLU A 331 32.05 -53.78 16.40
C GLU A 331 31.44 -54.57 17.57
N GLY A 332 31.19 -55.89 17.40
CA GLY A 332 30.78 -56.81 18.40
C GLY A 332 30.95 -58.27 17.97
#